data_981445a9477a10d7e9c27c8c469e3e72
#
_entry.id   981445a9477a10d7e9c27c8c469e3e72
#
_cell.length_a   1.000
_cell.length_b   1.000
_cell.length_c   1.000
_cell.angle_alpha   90.00
_cell.angle_beta   90.00
_cell.angle_gamma   90.00
#
_symmetry.space_group_name_H-M   'P 1'
#
loop_
_entity.id
_entity.type
_entity.pdbx_description
1 polymer ?
#
loop_
_entity_poly.entity_id
_entity_poly.type
_entity_poly.pdbx_seq_one_letter_code
_entity_poly.pdbx_strand_id
1 'polypeptide(L)'
;MEKSALLNSNVNYDWNFLNYPIHTISTKPEKTSKESAILLIHGFGASTDHWRFNIPILSKKYEVHAMDLLGFGKSPKPQDVEYSGSLWKDQVVAYVKDKIKKPTIVVGNSLGGYAALACLLYTSDAADE
;
A
#
# COMPACT_ATOMS: atom_id res chain seq x y z
N MET A 1 5.82 14.91 18.47
CA MET A 1 4.47 14.66 17.97
C MET A 1 4.46 13.82 16.71
N GLU A 2 5.18 14.24 15.68
CA GLU A 2 5.34 13.41 14.51
C GLU A 2 6.04 12.09 14.85
N LYS A 3 7.02 12.13 15.73
CA LYS A 3 7.70 10.93 16.20
C LYS A 3 6.76 9.96 16.89
N SER A 4 5.81 10.48 17.67
CA SER A 4 4.82 9.67 18.38
C SER A 4 3.94 8.89 17.41
N ALA A 5 3.45 9.54 16.38
CA ALA A 5 2.61 8.92 15.36
C ALA A 5 3.41 7.90 14.55
N LEU A 6 4.67 8.20 14.24
CA LEU A 6 5.55 7.27 13.51
C LEU A 6 5.93 6.06 14.37
N LEU A 7 6.07 6.26 15.68
CA LEU A 7 6.38 5.16 16.61
C LEU A 7 5.23 4.16 16.73
N ASN A 8 4.00 4.62 16.46
CA ASN A 8 2.83 3.74 16.47
C ASN A 8 2.62 3.01 15.15
N SER A 9 3.45 3.30 14.14
CA SER A 9 3.40 2.62 12.85
C SER A 9 4.16 1.31 12.94
N ASN A 10 3.56 0.26 12.38
CA ASN A 10 4.22 -1.03 12.26
C ASN A 10 4.91 -1.13 10.92
N VAL A 11 6.25 -1.20 10.95
CA VAL A 11 7.06 -1.48 9.77
C VAL A 11 7.23 -2.98 9.69
N ASN A 12 6.80 -3.58 8.58
CA ASN A 12 6.75 -5.03 8.44
C ASN A 12 7.41 -5.50 7.16
N TYR A 13 7.91 -6.74 7.22
CA TYR A 13 8.35 -7.51 6.05
C TYR A 13 7.68 -8.88 6.08
N ASP A 14 6.55 -9.00 6.76
CA ASP A 14 5.88 -10.28 6.99
C ASP A 14 4.94 -10.69 5.85
N TRP A 15 4.77 -9.84 4.87
CA TRP A 15 3.97 -10.17 3.69
C TRP A 15 4.87 -10.32 2.47
N ASN A 16 4.67 -11.40 1.73
CA ASN A 16 5.47 -11.68 0.53
C ASN A 16 4.62 -11.51 -0.72
N PHE A 17 5.23 -10.93 -1.74
CA PHE A 17 4.67 -10.89 -3.09
C PHE A 17 5.66 -11.61 -4.01
N LEU A 18 5.20 -12.61 -4.74
CA LEU A 18 6.05 -13.46 -5.58
C LEU A 18 7.24 -14.04 -4.81
N ASN A 19 7.01 -14.38 -3.54
CA ASN A 19 8.03 -14.90 -2.60
C ASN A 19 9.09 -13.88 -2.18
N TYR A 20 8.85 -12.58 -2.45
CA TYR A 20 9.73 -11.52 -1.99
C TYR A 20 9.11 -10.77 -0.81
N PRO A 21 9.86 -10.58 0.29
CA PRO A 21 9.32 -9.86 1.44
C PRO A 21 9.22 -8.38 1.14
N ILE A 22 8.01 -7.85 1.21
CA ILE A 22 7.73 -6.46 0.85
C ILE A 22 7.79 -5.57 2.10
N HIS A 23 8.44 -4.43 1.96
CA HIS A 23 8.45 -3.42 3.00
C HIS A 23 7.08 -2.74 3.06
N THR A 24 6.40 -2.85 4.20
CA THR A 24 5.07 -2.28 4.41
C THR A 24 5.04 -1.47 5.69
N ILE A 25 4.17 -0.47 5.71
CA ILE A 25 3.86 0.30 6.90
C ILE A 25 2.37 0.18 7.11
N SER A 26 1.96 -0.13 8.33
CA SER A 26 0.55 -0.16 8.68
C SER A 26 0.34 0.51 10.02
N THR A 27 -0.76 1.23 10.14
CA THR A 27 -1.14 1.89 11.38
C THR A 27 -2.64 2.05 11.40
N LYS A 28 -3.24 1.94 12.59
CA LYS A 28 -4.67 2.16 12.72
C LYS A 28 -4.96 2.84 14.05
N PRO A 29 -6.03 3.62 14.13
CA PRO A 29 -6.42 4.25 15.38
C PRO A 29 -6.88 3.20 16.39
N GLU A 30 -6.80 3.53 17.68
CA GLU A 30 -7.27 2.66 18.74
C GLU A 30 -8.75 2.32 18.57
N LYS A 31 -9.53 3.33 18.17
CA LYS A 31 -10.94 3.15 17.85
C LYS A 31 -11.17 3.61 16.42
N THR A 32 -11.28 2.68 15.53
CA THR A 32 -11.64 3.02 14.16
C THR A 32 -13.15 3.00 14.02
N SER A 33 -13.71 4.12 13.56
CA SER A 33 -15.12 4.20 13.21
C SER A 33 -15.32 4.06 11.70
N LYS A 34 -14.24 3.91 10.96
CA LYS A 34 -14.28 3.81 9.50
C LYS A 34 -14.21 2.36 9.07
N GLU A 35 -15.11 1.98 8.18
CA GLU A 35 -15.14 0.64 7.62
C GLU A 35 -14.08 0.45 6.53
N SER A 36 -13.65 1.55 5.92
CA SER A 36 -12.65 1.52 4.84
C SER A 36 -11.26 1.75 5.38
N ALA A 37 -10.29 1.09 4.78
CA ALA A 37 -8.88 1.37 4.99
C ALA A 37 -8.37 2.29 3.88
N ILE A 38 -7.18 2.85 4.07
CA ILE A 38 -6.49 3.64 3.05
C ILE A 38 -5.19 2.92 2.71
N LEU A 39 -4.91 2.78 1.43
CA LEU A 39 -3.64 2.25 0.95
C LEU A 39 -2.96 3.32 0.08
N LEU A 40 -1.75 3.67 0.46
CA LEU A 40 -0.97 4.73 -0.18
C LEU A 40 0.12 4.09 -1.06
N ILE A 41 0.13 4.44 -2.34
CA ILE A 41 1.08 3.89 -3.32
C ILE A 41 1.96 5.00 -3.88
N HIS A 42 3.26 4.86 -3.68
CA HIS A 42 4.23 5.87 -4.10
C HIS A 42 4.43 5.89 -5.62
N GLY A 43 5.09 6.96 -6.11
CA GLY A 43 5.42 7.12 -7.51
C GLY A 43 6.73 6.47 -7.90
N PHE A 44 7.05 6.56 -9.19
CA PHE A 44 8.29 6.02 -9.73
C PHE A 44 9.50 6.68 -9.07
N GLY A 45 10.44 5.85 -8.62
CA GLY A 45 11.64 6.33 -7.97
C GLY A 45 11.43 6.80 -6.52
N ALA A 46 10.22 6.68 -5.99
CA ALA A 46 9.90 7.07 -4.63
C ALA A 46 9.81 5.83 -3.73
N SER A 47 9.22 6.00 -2.55
CA SER A 47 9.02 4.94 -1.57
C SER A 47 7.92 5.35 -0.59
N THR A 48 7.66 4.51 0.40
CA THR A 48 6.73 4.84 1.49
C THR A 48 7.08 6.14 2.19
N ASP A 49 8.34 6.55 2.15
CA ASP A 49 8.81 7.80 2.76
C ASP A 49 8.10 9.03 2.17
N HIS A 50 7.62 8.93 0.93
CA HIS A 50 6.82 9.98 0.31
C HIS A 50 5.60 10.35 1.15
N TRP A 51 5.06 9.37 1.88
CA TRP A 51 3.82 9.52 2.65
C TRP A 51 4.04 9.84 4.13
N ARG A 52 5.27 10.12 4.54
CA ARG A 52 5.65 10.29 5.95
C ARG A 52 4.85 11.36 6.69
N PHE A 53 4.39 12.38 5.99
CA PHE A 53 3.58 13.46 6.59
C PHE A 53 2.09 13.16 6.52
N ASN A 54 1.67 12.29 5.62
CA ASN A 54 0.25 11.96 5.43
C ASN A 54 -0.21 10.87 6.38
N ILE A 55 0.64 9.87 6.63
CA ILE A 55 0.29 8.73 7.47
C ILE A 55 -0.17 9.16 8.87
N PRO A 56 0.56 10.02 9.59
CA PRO A 56 0.13 10.41 10.94
C PRO A 56 -1.24 11.08 10.99
N ILE A 57 -1.56 11.87 9.97
CA ILE A 57 -2.84 12.59 9.92
C ILE A 57 -3.97 11.63 9.60
N LEU A 58 -3.79 10.81 8.57
CA LEU A 58 -4.82 9.87 8.12
C LEU A 58 -5.08 8.79 9.16
N SER A 59 -4.05 8.35 9.87
CA SER A 59 -4.18 7.28 10.86
C SER A 59 -4.98 7.66 12.09
N LYS A 60 -5.31 8.94 12.25
CA LYS A 60 -6.19 9.38 13.33
C LYS A 60 -7.61 8.84 13.17
N LYS A 61 -8.04 8.58 11.94
CA LYS A 61 -9.41 8.15 11.63
C LYS A 61 -9.48 6.83 10.87
N TYR A 62 -8.43 6.47 10.15
CA TYR A 62 -8.42 5.31 9.26
C TYR A 62 -7.31 4.33 9.60
N GLU A 63 -7.56 3.09 9.29
CA GLU A 63 -6.49 2.12 9.15
C GLU A 63 -5.73 2.50 7.87
N VAL A 64 -4.43 2.78 7.99
CA VAL A 64 -3.62 3.25 6.86
C VAL A 64 -2.52 2.25 6.57
N HIS A 65 -2.36 1.95 5.31
CA HIS A 65 -1.29 1.09 4.82
C HIS A 65 -0.50 1.82 3.75
N ALA A 66 0.78 1.52 3.68
CA ALA A 66 1.65 1.96 2.61
C ALA A 66 2.65 0.85 2.33
N MET A 67 3.13 0.74 1.11
CA MET A 67 4.12 -0.26 0.78
C MET A 67 5.09 0.28 -0.25
N ASP A 68 6.31 -0.27 -0.23
CA ASP A 68 7.26 -0.05 -1.31
C ASP A 68 6.96 -1.08 -2.39
N LEU A 69 6.66 -0.60 -3.60
CA LEU A 69 6.44 -1.48 -4.74
C LEU A 69 7.70 -2.29 -5.02
N LEU A 70 7.53 -3.51 -5.50
CA LEU A 70 8.66 -4.36 -5.86
C LEU A 70 9.58 -3.61 -6.82
N GLY A 71 10.87 -3.59 -6.51
CA GLY A 71 11.86 -2.83 -7.28
C GLY A 71 12.16 -1.44 -6.73
N PHE A 72 11.44 -0.98 -5.70
CA PHE A 72 11.60 0.37 -5.14
C PHE A 72 11.83 0.34 -3.64
N GLY A 73 12.40 1.44 -3.15
CA GLY A 73 12.56 1.68 -1.72
C GLY A 73 13.30 0.55 -1.03
N LYS A 74 12.72 0.07 0.06
CA LYS A 74 13.29 -1.02 0.86
C LYS A 74 12.76 -2.39 0.46
N SER A 75 11.88 -2.46 -0.53
CA SER A 75 11.45 -3.75 -1.07
C SER A 75 12.54 -4.35 -1.96
N PRO A 76 12.54 -5.68 -2.16
CA PRO A 76 13.53 -6.32 -3.03
C PRO A 76 13.50 -5.80 -4.45
N LYS A 77 14.64 -5.93 -5.13
CA LYS A 77 14.82 -5.46 -6.51
C LYS A 77 15.31 -6.61 -7.39
N PRO A 78 14.52 -7.70 -7.53
CA PRO A 78 14.97 -8.85 -8.32
C PRO A 78 15.17 -8.47 -9.78
N GLN A 79 16.19 -9.05 -10.40
CA GLN A 79 16.51 -8.80 -11.80
C GLN A 79 15.77 -9.74 -12.76
N ASP A 80 15.23 -10.82 -12.23
CA ASP A 80 14.55 -11.84 -13.01
C ASP A 80 13.05 -11.62 -13.14
N VAL A 81 12.57 -10.45 -12.74
CA VAL A 81 11.16 -10.08 -12.78
C VAL A 81 10.96 -9.03 -13.86
N GLU A 82 9.91 -9.19 -14.65
CA GLU A 82 9.53 -8.18 -15.62
C GLU A 82 8.69 -7.09 -14.95
N TYR A 83 9.27 -5.91 -14.79
CA TYR A 83 8.60 -4.79 -14.16
C TYR A 83 7.60 -4.16 -15.13
N SER A 84 6.37 -4.01 -14.68
CA SER A 84 5.29 -3.48 -15.51
C SER A 84 4.18 -2.93 -14.61
N GLY A 85 3.29 -2.13 -15.20
CA GLY A 85 2.10 -1.68 -14.50
C GLY A 85 1.24 -2.84 -14.03
N SER A 86 1.17 -3.91 -14.82
CA SER A 86 0.43 -5.11 -14.46
C SER A 86 1.01 -5.79 -13.22
N LEU A 87 2.34 -5.84 -13.12
CA LEU A 87 3.03 -6.40 -11.95
C LEU A 87 2.63 -5.65 -10.67
N TRP A 88 2.71 -4.32 -10.71
CA TRP A 88 2.42 -3.50 -9.53
C TRP A 88 0.92 -3.48 -9.21
N LYS A 89 0.06 -3.53 -10.22
CA LYS A 89 -1.36 -3.71 -10.00
C LYS A 89 -1.63 -5.02 -9.26
N ASP A 90 -0.98 -6.10 -9.67
CA ASP A 90 -1.12 -7.39 -9.02
C ASP A 90 -0.65 -7.34 -7.55
N GLN A 91 0.45 -6.61 -7.30
CA GLN A 91 0.94 -6.43 -5.93
C GLN A 91 -0.09 -5.72 -5.06
N VAL A 92 -0.68 -4.65 -5.56
CA VAL A 92 -1.70 -3.88 -4.83
C VAL A 92 -2.92 -4.73 -4.54
N VAL A 93 -3.44 -5.43 -5.56
CA VAL A 93 -4.62 -6.29 -5.41
C VAL A 93 -4.36 -7.39 -4.40
N ALA A 94 -3.21 -8.05 -4.49
CA ALA A 94 -2.85 -9.13 -3.58
C ALA A 94 -2.76 -8.63 -2.14
N TYR A 95 -2.16 -7.46 -1.93
CA TYR A 95 -2.03 -6.90 -0.59
C TYR A 95 -3.40 -6.60 0.04
N VAL A 96 -4.30 -5.99 -0.73
CA VAL A 96 -5.64 -5.69 -0.24
C VAL A 96 -6.36 -6.97 0.16
N LYS A 97 -6.26 -8.01 -0.68
CA LYS A 97 -6.92 -9.29 -0.41
C LYS A 97 -6.31 -10.03 0.77
N ASP A 98 -4.99 -10.01 0.89
CA ASP A 98 -4.29 -10.81 1.91
C ASP A 98 -4.24 -10.13 3.26
N LYS A 99 -4.03 -8.82 3.30
CA LYS A 99 -3.71 -8.09 4.53
C LYS A 99 -4.82 -7.14 4.99
N ILE A 100 -5.42 -6.39 4.07
CA ILE A 100 -6.42 -5.39 4.46
C ILE A 100 -7.79 -6.03 4.66
N LYS A 101 -8.24 -6.80 3.70
CA LYS A 101 -9.48 -7.60 3.77
C LYS A 101 -10.75 -6.81 4.06
N LYS A 102 -10.82 -5.58 3.57
CA LYS A 102 -11.99 -4.72 3.70
C LYS A 102 -11.99 -3.68 2.59
N PRO A 103 -13.08 -2.94 2.41
CA PRO A 103 -13.10 -1.87 1.42
C PRO A 103 -11.92 -0.93 1.62
N THR A 104 -11.25 -0.57 0.56
CA THR A 104 -10.01 0.19 0.62
C THR A 104 -10.04 1.36 -0.33
N ILE A 105 -9.68 2.54 0.17
CA ILE A 105 -9.45 3.72 -0.63
C ILE A 105 -7.98 3.68 -1.04
N VAL A 106 -7.73 3.54 -2.34
CA VAL A 106 -6.36 3.47 -2.85
C VAL A 106 -5.97 4.84 -3.39
N VAL A 107 -4.90 5.38 -2.83
CA VAL A 107 -4.37 6.69 -3.22
C VAL A 107 -2.99 6.48 -3.83
N GLY A 108 -2.81 6.93 -5.05
CA GLY A 108 -1.54 6.76 -5.75
C GLY A 108 -1.04 8.04 -6.36
N ASN A 109 0.27 8.13 -6.49
CA ASN A 109 0.95 9.25 -7.13
C ASN A 109 1.73 8.74 -8.33
N SER A 110 1.53 9.32 -9.52
CA SER A 110 2.24 8.95 -10.74
C SER A 110 2.05 7.45 -11.04
N LEU A 111 3.10 6.65 -10.99
CA LEU A 111 3.04 5.20 -11.17
C LEU A 111 2.05 4.55 -10.20
N GLY A 112 2.05 5.02 -8.94
CA GLY A 112 1.09 4.55 -7.94
C GLY A 112 -0.34 4.87 -8.35
N GLY A 113 -0.56 6.02 -9.00
CA GLY A 113 -1.87 6.39 -9.53
C GLY A 113 -2.33 5.43 -10.61
N TYR A 114 -1.43 5.02 -11.50
CA TYR A 114 -1.74 4.02 -12.52
C TYR A 114 -2.12 2.68 -11.87
N ALA A 115 -1.34 2.23 -10.91
CA ALA A 115 -1.60 0.97 -10.21
C ALA A 115 -2.93 1.02 -9.46
N ALA A 116 -3.24 2.16 -8.84
CA ALA A 116 -4.50 2.36 -8.12
C ALA A 116 -5.69 2.30 -9.08
N LEU A 117 -5.59 2.97 -10.23
CA LEU A 117 -6.65 2.98 -11.23
C LEU A 117 -6.86 1.58 -11.82
N ALA A 118 -5.79 0.89 -12.15
CA ALA A 118 -5.86 -0.46 -12.67
C ALA A 118 -6.47 -1.42 -11.66
N CYS A 119 -6.14 -1.26 -10.39
CA CYS A 119 -6.71 -2.04 -9.30
C CYS A 119 -8.23 -1.81 -9.18
N LEU A 120 -8.66 -0.55 -9.28
CA LEU A 120 -10.07 -0.19 -9.21
C LEU A 120 -10.86 -0.83 -10.35
N LEU A 121 -10.35 -0.76 -11.56
CA LEU A 121 -11.00 -1.37 -12.73
C LEU A 121 -11.11 -2.88 -12.56
N TYR A 122 -10.06 -3.52 -12.07
CA TYR A 122 -10.06 -4.96 -11.83
C TYR A 122 -11.11 -5.35 -10.80
N THR A 123 -11.17 -4.63 -9.68
CA THR A 123 -12.12 -4.96 -8.60
C THR A 123 -13.57 -4.65 -9.01
N SER A 124 -13.78 -3.64 -9.82
CA SER A 124 -15.11 -3.32 -10.35
C SER A 124 -15.61 -4.44 -11.27
N ASP A 125 -14.74 -4.93 -12.16
CA ASP A 125 -15.09 -6.05 -13.04
C ASP A 125 -15.41 -7.31 -12.23
N ALA A 126 -14.62 -7.59 -11.21
CA ALA A 126 -14.84 -8.72 -10.33
C ALA A 126 -16.14 -8.59 -9.54
N ALA A 127 -16.52 -7.38 -9.16
CA ALA A 127 -17.74 -7.12 -8.41
C ALA A 127 -18.99 -7.26 -9.29
N ASP A 128 -18.86 -7.02 -10.58
CA ASP A 128 -19.98 -7.12 -11.53
C ASP A 128 -20.31 -8.56 -11.89
N GLU A 129 -19.41 -9.46 -11.62
CA GLU A 129 -19.60 -10.88 -11.85
C GLU A 129 -20.32 -11.56 -10.67
#